data_5f6ca2c1bae34dcfa38429fab19c19c0
#
_entry.id   5f6ca2c1bae34dcfa38429fab19c19c0
#
_cell.length_a   1.000
_cell.length_b   1.000
_cell.length_c   1.000
_cell.angle_alpha   90.00
_cell.angle_beta   90.00
_cell.angle_gamma   90.00
#
_symmetry.space_group_name_H-M   'P 1'
#
loop_
_entity.id
_entity.type
_entity.pdbx_description
1 polymer ?
#
loop_
_entity_poly.entity_id
_entity_poly.type
_entity_poly.pdbx_seq_one_letter_code
_entity_poly.pdbx_strand_id
1 'polypeptide(L)'
;MLVKRDAILIGRGPEENRWRPSIDVLFRSAAVAYNSRCIGIVLTGLLDDGTTGMFAIKKSGGTCIVQDPNEAEYPDMPLSVLDHMDVDYCVPLGNMGCVLSQILQTNPEDVTVPEDILIESEIAERVVVDYGNVATWPGSQRKASSPAPIAAGDCGK
;
A
#
# COMPACT_ATOMS: atom_id res chain seq x y z
N MET A 1 -1.23 -9.74 7.74
CA MET A 1 -1.31 -8.39 8.38
C MET A 1 -2.40 -7.62 7.66
N LEU A 2 -3.33 -7.02 8.40
CA LEU A 2 -4.47 -6.28 7.86
C LEU A 2 -4.48 -4.87 8.43
N VAL A 3 -4.79 -3.89 7.59
CA VAL A 3 -4.93 -2.48 7.98
C VAL A 3 -6.41 -2.17 8.22
N LYS A 4 -6.70 -1.50 9.31
CA LYS A 4 -7.97 -0.88 9.67
C LYS A 4 -7.74 0.61 9.91
N ARG A 5 -8.81 1.43 9.91
CA ARG A 5 -8.67 2.89 10.11
C ARG A 5 -7.86 3.28 11.36
N ASP A 6 -8.01 2.53 12.44
CA ASP A 6 -7.41 2.87 13.74
C ASP A 6 -6.49 1.77 14.28
N ALA A 7 -6.25 0.69 13.52
CA ALA A 7 -5.49 -0.45 13.99
C ALA A 7 -4.84 -1.25 12.86
N ILE A 8 -3.79 -1.97 13.21
CA ILE A 8 -3.22 -3.02 12.38
C ILE A 8 -3.47 -4.35 13.08
N LEU A 9 -4.07 -5.30 12.36
CA LEU A 9 -4.30 -6.66 12.85
C LEU A 9 -3.15 -7.55 12.39
N ILE A 10 -2.51 -8.21 13.34
CA ILE A 10 -1.46 -9.19 13.06
C ILE A 10 -1.99 -10.56 13.45
N GLY A 11 -2.17 -11.43 12.49
CA GLY A 11 -2.68 -12.77 12.72
C GLY A 11 -1.84 -13.84 12.05
N ARG A 12 -2.10 -15.11 12.42
CA ARG A 12 -1.45 -16.29 11.87
C ARG A 12 -2.34 -17.02 10.85
N GLY A 13 -3.09 -16.27 10.03
CA GLY A 13 -3.87 -16.84 8.93
C GLY A 13 -3.03 -17.66 7.94
N PRO A 14 -3.65 -18.28 6.95
CA PRO A 14 -2.93 -19.00 5.90
C PRO A 14 -1.97 -18.09 5.15
N GLU A 15 -1.02 -18.70 4.47
CA GLU A 15 -0.13 -18.00 3.54
C GLU A 15 -0.93 -17.62 2.29
N GLU A 16 -0.71 -16.42 1.78
CA GLU A 16 -1.20 -15.98 0.50
C GLU A 16 0.02 -15.72 -0.39
N ASN A 17 0.00 -16.22 -1.61
CA ASN A 17 1.14 -16.20 -2.54
C ASN A 17 2.44 -16.75 -1.93
N ARG A 18 2.33 -17.76 -1.04
CA ARG A 18 3.46 -18.37 -0.29
C ARG A 18 4.08 -17.46 0.78
N TRP A 19 3.48 -16.31 1.07
CA TRP A 19 4.00 -15.35 2.03
C TRP A 19 3.08 -15.16 3.24
N ARG A 20 3.70 -14.96 4.38
CA ARG A 20 3.04 -14.55 5.61
C ARG A 20 4.01 -13.69 6.44
N PRO A 21 3.76 -12.37 6.54
CA PRO A 21 2.65 -11.63 5.94
C PRO A 21 2.80 -11.46 4.44
N SER A 22 1.69 -11.48 3.68
CA SER A 22 1.63 -11.13 2.27
C SER A 22 1.39 -9.63 2.11
N ILE A 23 2.02 -9.01 1.11
CA ILE A 23 1.83 -7.61 0.73
C ILE A 23 0.44 -7.42 0.13
N ASP A 24 -0.04 -8.37 -0.67
CA ASP A 24 -1.35 -8.31 -1.30
C ASP A 24 -2.49 -8.15 -0.27
N VAL A 25 -2.46 -8.95 0.81
CA VAL A 25 -3.43 -8.83 1.91
C VAL A 25 -3.35 -7.48 2.61
N LEU A 26 -2.13 -6.98 2.83
CA LEU A 26 -1.90 -5.68 3.43
C LEU A 26 -2.50 -4.57 2.57
N PHE A 27 -2.21 -4.57 1.28
CA PHE A 27 -2.64 -3.53 0.34
C PHE A 27 -4.15 -3.54 0.11
N ARG A 28 -4.78 -4.72 -0.06
CA ARG A 28 -6.25 -4.82 -0.15
C ARG A 28 -6.94 -4.25 1.08
N SER A 29 -6.47 -4.61 2.26
CA SER A 29 -7.06 -4.07 3.50
C SER A 29 -6.83 -2.56 3.65
N ALA A 30 -5.68 -2.03 3.23
CA ALA A 30 -5.39 -0.61 3.21
C ALA A 30 -6.30 0.14 2.23
N ALA A 31 -6.52 -0.42 1.03
CA ALA A 31 -7.43 0.13 0.03
C ALA A 31 -8.86 0.26 0.57
N VAL A 32 -9.35 -0.76 1.29
CA VAL A 32 -10.66 -0.70 1.94
C VAL A 32 -10.72 0.33 3.07
N ALA A 33 -9.65 0.41 3.88
CA ALA A 33 -9.62 1.29 5.04
C ALA A 33 -9.51 2.78 4.68
N TYR A 34 -8.78 3.11 3.60
CA TYR A 34 -8.39 4.49 3.27
C TYR A 34 -8.80 4.95 1.88
N ASN A 35 -9.31 4.08 1.02
CA ASN A 35 -9.80 4.39 -0.33
C ASN A 35 -8.78 5.22 -1.14
N SER A 36 -9.25 6.33 -1.70
CA SER A 36 -8.45 7.28 -2.49
C SER A 36 -7.29 7.94 -1.72
N ARG A 37 -7.27 7.84 -0.40
CA ARG A 37 -6.16 8.33 0.45
C ARG A 37 -5.05 7.31 0.63
N CYS A 38 -5.20 6.11 0.06
CA CYS A 38 -4.19 5.07 0.13
C CYS A 38 -3.10 5.33 -0.92
N ILE A 39 -1.84 5.26 -0.51
CA ILE A 39 -0.69 5.29 -1.42
C ILE A 39 0.00 3.93 -1.31
N GLY A 40 -0.03 3.16 -2.39
CA GLY A 40 0.71 1.91 -2.49
C GLY A 40 2.09 2.15 -3.11
N ILE A 41 3.13 1.60 -2.47
CA ILE A 41 4.49 1.72 -2.96
C ILE A 41 5.11 0.33 -3.04
N VAL A 42 5.54 -0.08 -4.22
CA VAL A 42 6.31 -1.30 -4.43
C VAL A 42 7.75 -0.93 -4.73
N LEU A 43 8.65 -1.47 -3.93
CA LEU A 43 10.10 -1.29 -4.05
C LEU A 43 10.74 -2.58 -4.57
N THR A 44 12.07 -2.61 -4.60
CA THR A 44 12.87 -3.79 -4.89
C THR A 44 12.35 -5.03 -4.17
N GLY A 45 12.27 -6.16 -4.85
CA GLY A 45 11.82 -7.43 -4.29
C GLY A 45 11.72 -8.52 -5.34
N LEU A 46 11.70 -9.78 -4.86
CA LEU A 46 11.59 -10.97 -5.70
C LEU A 46 10.12 -11.37 -5.86
N LEU A 47 9.83 -12.03 -6.98
CA LEU A 47 8.51 -12.55 -7.34
C LEU A 47 7.47 -11.45 -7.60
N ASP A 48 6.22 -11.66 -7.18
CA ASP A 48 5.03 -10.91 -7.61
C ASP A 48 4.11 -10.45 -6.46
N ASP A 49 4.54 -10.65 -5.19
CA ASP A 49 3.72 -10.24 -4.03
C ASP A 49 3.54 -8.71 -4.00
N GLY A 50 2.30 -8.29 -3.89
CA GLY A 50 1.90 -6.88 -3.92
C GLY A 50 1.25 -6.44 -5.23
N THR A 51 1.34 -7.23 -6.33
CA THR A 51 0.77 -6.87 -7.61
C THR A 51 -0.76 -6.79 -7.55
N THR A 52 -1.44 -7.81 -7.01
CA THR A 52 -2.90 -7.79 -6.85
C THR A 52 -3.35 -6.78 -5.82
N GLY A 53 -2.56 -6.56 -4.78
CA GLY A 53 -2.81 -5.53 -3.79
C GLY A 53 -2.72 -4.11 -4.37
N MET A 54 -1.76 -3.83 -5.25
CA MET A 54 -1.66 -2.56 -5.98
C MET A 54 -2.88 -2.34 -6.88
N PHE A 55 -3.37 -3.40 -7.51
CA PHE A 55 -4.62 -3.34 -8.28
C PHE A 55 -5.82 -2.92 -7.43
N ALA A 56 -5.92 -3.46 -6.21
CA ALA A 56 -6.97 -3.09 -5.27
C ALA A 56 -6.88 -1.61 -4.86
N ILE A 57 -5.67 -1.09 -4.60
CA ILE A 57 -5.43 0.32 -4.30
C ILE A 57 -5.87 1.20 -5.47
N LYS A 58 -5.46 0.85 -6.71
CA LYS A 58 -5.82 1.61 -7.92
C LYS A 58 -7.32 1.65 -8.15
N LYS A 59 -7.98 0.50 -8.07
CA LYS A 59 -9.45 0.41 -8.23
C LYS A 59 -10.22 1.18 -7.16
N SER A 60 -9.65 1.33 -5.98
CA SER A 60 -10.22 2.12 -4.87
C SER A 60 -9.89 3.61 -4.95
N GLY A 61 -9.29 4.07 -6.06
CA GLY A 61 -8.95 5.47 -6.28
C GLY A 61 -7.64 5.92 -5.62
N GLY A 62 -6.88 5.00 -5.02
CA GLY A 62 -5.59 5.30 -4.41
C GLY A 62 -4.48 5.50 -5.44
N THR A 63 -3.34 5.98 -4.99
CA THR A 63 -2.17 6.26 -5.83
C THR A 63 -1.18 5.10 -5.77
N CYS A 64 -0.67 4.69 -6.93
CA CYS A 64 0.26 3.59 -7.10
C CYS A 64 1.63 4.09 -7.55
N ILE A 65 2.66 3.79 -6.77
CA ILE A 65 4.05 4.18 -7.03
C ILE A 65 4.89 2.91 -7.11
N VAL A 66 5.77 2.84 -8.09
CA VAL A 66 6.71 1.73 -8.26
C VAL A 66 8.12 2.30 -8.37
N GLN A 67 9.07 1.64 -7.73
CA GLN A 67 10.48 1.95 -7.92
C GLN A 67 10.90 1.63 -9.35
N ASP A 68 11.74 2.49 -9.95
CA ASP A 68 12.31 2.23 -11.29
C ASP A 68 13.04 0.87 -11.28
N PRO A 69 12.60 -0.09 -12.11
CA PRO A 69 13.24 -1.41 -12.18
C PRO A 69 14.72 -1.36 -12.56
N ASN A 70 15.15 -0.30 -13.27
CA ASN A 70 16.53 -0.18 -13.72
C ASN A 70 17.51 0.09 -12.57
N GLU A 71 17.05 0.61 -11.43
CA GLU A 71 17.88 0.81 -10.25
C GLU A 71 17.58 -0.20 -9.12
N ALA A 72 16.50 -0.96 -9.24
CA ALA A 72 16.12 -1.92 -8.22
C ALA A 72 17.12 -3.09 -8.17
N GLU A 73 17.59 -3.45 -6.97
CA GLU A 73 18.47 -4.60 -6.78
C GLU A 73 17.81 -5.92 -7.24
N TYR A 74 16.51 -6.05 -6.95
CA TYR A 74 15.67 -7.15 -7.39
C TYR A 74 14.44 -6.55 -8.09
N PRO A 75 14.41 -6.50 -9.42
CA PRO A 75 13.37 -5.78 -10.15
C PRO A 75 12.07 -6.56 -10.33
N ASP A 76 11.97 -7.81 -9.91
CA ASP A 76 10.84 -8.69 -10.21
C ASP A 76 9.50 -8.10 -9.73
N MET A 77 9.40 -7.65 -8.46
CA MET A 77 8.18 -7.05 -7.94
C MET A 77 7.79 -5.76 -8.67
N PRO A 78 8.70 -4.77 -8.88
CA PRO A 78 8.44 -3.62 -9.73
C PRO A 78 7.95 -3.98 -11.12
N LEU A 79 8.64 -4.91 -11.81
CA LEU A 79 8.27 -5.35 -13.15
C LEU A 79 6.91 -6.05 -13.16
N SER A 80 6.65 -6.93 -12.17
CA SER A 80 5.35 -7.61 -12.09
C SER A 80 4.19 -6.62 -12.01
N VAL A 81 4.31 -5.54 -11.25
CA VAL A 81 3.27 -4.50 -11.19
C VAL A 81 3.12 -3.82 -12.54
N LEU A 82 4.24 -3.38 -13.16
CA LEU A 82 4.24 -2.66 -14.44
C LEU A 82 3.70 -3.50 -15.61
N ASP A 83 3.92 -4.81 -15.58
CA ASP A 83 3.44 -5.74 -16.61
C ASP A 83 1.92 -5.98 -16.54
N HIS A 84 1.32 -5.76 -15.36
CA HIS A 84 -0.09 -6.09 -15.14
C HIS A 84 -1.00 -4.86 -15.01
N MET A 85 -0.47 -3.67 -14.75
CA MET A 85 -1.29 -2.47 -14.58
C MET A 85 -0.55 -1.17 -14.85
N ASP A 86 -1.30 -0.13 -15.23
CA ASP A 86 -0.79 1.23 -15.29
C ASP A 86 -0.66 1.82 -13.88
N VAL A 87 0.55 2.26 -13.53
CA VAL A 87 0.85 2.95 -12.28
C VAL A 87 0.84 4.47 -12.46
N ASP A 88 0.66 5.21 -11.36
CA ASP A 88 0.68 6.67 -11.43
C ASP A 88 2.11 7.22 -11.53
N TYR A 89 3.05 6.52 -10.88
CA TYR A 89 4.46 6.92 -10.87
C TYR A 89 5.39 5.70 -10.89
N CYS A 90 6.37 5.74 -11.80
CA CYS A 90 7.51 4.84 -11.79
C CYS A 90 8.77 5.71 -11.67
N VAL A 91 9.42 5.68 -10.52
CA VAL A 91 10.47 6.65 -10.17
C VAL A 91 11.65 6.03 -9.44
N PRO A 92 12.87 6.56 -9.64
CA PRO A 92 14.02 6.24 -8.84
C PRO A 92 13.77 6.51 -7.34
N LEU A 93 14.40 5.72 -6.47
CA LEU A 93 14.23 5.84 -5.02
C LEU A 93 14.58 7.25 -4.53
N GLY A 94 15.61 7.87 -5.10
CA GLY A 94 16.02 9.25 -4.77
C GLY A 94 14.93 10.30 -5.03
N ASN A 95 14.02 10.07 -5.97
CA ASN A 95 12.96 11.00 -6.35
C ASN A 95 11.64 10.73 -5.61
N MET A 96 11.53 9.58 -4.94
CA MET A 96 10.28 9.13 -4.33
C MET A 96 9.78 10.11 -3.25
N GLY A 97 10.67 10.70 -2.47
CA GLY A 97 10.33 11.70 -1.47
C GLY A 97 9.68 12.95 -2.05
N CYS A 98 10.15 13.42 -3.22
CA CYS A 98 9.57 14.56 -3.93
C CYS A 98 8.15 14.23 -4.42
N VAL A 99 7.98 13.05 -5.04
CA VAL A 99 6.67 12.59 -5.53
C VAL A 99 5.68 12.47 -4.38
N LEU A 100 6.07 11.85 -3.27
CA LEU A 100 5.23 11.75 -2.09
C LEU A 100 4.84 13.12 -1.54
N SER A 101 5.78 14.07 -1.48
CA SER A 101 5.50 15.42 -1.01
C SER A 101 4.49 16.13 -1.90
N GLN A 102 4.51 15.92 -3.21
CA GLN A 102 3.52 16.47 -4.15
C GLN A 102 2.14 15.84 -3.96
N ILE A 103 2.07 14.51 -3.87
CA ILE A 103 0.81 13.77 -3.68
C ILE A 103 0.12 14.20 -2.37
N LEU A 104 0.88 14.35 -1.28
CA LEU A 104 0.34 14.74 0.02
C LEU A 104 -0.19 16.19 0.07
N GLN A 105 0.10 17.01 -0.91
CA GLN A 105 -0.49 18.35 -1.06
C GLN A 105 -1.84 18.32 -1.78
N THR A 106 -2.19 17.22 -2.43
CA THR A 106 -3.48 17.05 -3.11
C THR A 106 -4.52 16.48 -2.14
N ASN A 107 -5.77 16.87 -2.33
CA ASN A 107 -6.89 16.28 -1.59
C ASN A 107 -7.64 15.36 -2.56
N PRO A 108 -7.47 14.05 -2.47
CA PRO A 108 -8.11 13.13 -3.39
C PRO A 108 -9.63 13.15 -3.21
N GLU A 109 -10.36 12.96 -4.32
CA GLU A 109 -11.81 12.79 -4.28
C GLU A 109 -12.16 11.45 -3.65
N ASP A 110 -13.26 11.42 -2.88
CA ASP A 110 -13.74 10.19 -2.28
C ASP A 110 -14.31 9.26 -3.37
N VAL A 111 -13.75 8.07 -3.48
CA VAL A 111 -14.15 7.02 -4.42
C VAL A 111 -14.77 5.85 -3.63
N THR A 112 -15.84 5.27 -4.17
CA THR A 112 -16.43 4.07 -3.56
C THR A 112 -15.55 2.86 -3.86
N VAL A 113 -15.20 2.10 -2.82
CA VAL A 113 -14.44 0.85 -2.98
C VAL A 113 -15.30 -0.17 -3.72
N PRO A 114 -14.79 -0.83 -4.77
CA PRO A 114 -15.49 -1.89 -5.47
C PRO A 114 -15.89 -3.06 -4.56
N GLU A 115 -17.05 -3.66 -4.83
CA GLU A 115 -17.63 -4.71 -3.99
C GLU A 115 -16.76 -5.97 -3.94
N ASP A 116 -16.11 -6.33 -5.03
CA ASP A 116 -15.16 -7.44 -5.11
C ASP A 116 -14.01 -7.29 -4.10
N ILE A 117 -13.43 -6.09 -3.99
CA ILE A 117 -12.34 -5.78 -3.05
C ILE A 117 -12.84 -5.81 -1.60
N LEU A 118 -14.07 -5.33 -1.36
CA LEU A 118 -14.68 -5.40 -0.02
C LEU A 118 -14.85 -6.85 0.42
N ILE A 119 -15.39 -7.72 -0.43
CA ILE A 119 -15.61 -9.14 -0.15
C ILE A 119 -14.27 -9.84 0.15
N GLU A 120 -13.26 -9.63 -0.70
CA GLU A 120 -11.93 -10.24 -0.48
C GLU A 120 -11.30 -9.80 0.83
N SER A 121 -11.43 -8.51 1.17
CA SER A 121 -10.91 -7.99 2.45
C SER A 121 -11.66 -8.58 3.65
N GLU A 122 -12.97 -8.76 3.57
CA GLU A 122 -13.76 -9.41 4.62
C GLU A 122 -13.39 -10.88 4.81
N ILE A 123 -13.19 -11.62 3.71
CA ILE A 123 -12.73 -13.03 3.76
C ILE A 123 -11.39 -13.10 4.48
N ALA A 124 -10.42 -12.26 4.10
CA ALA A 124 -9.10 -12.22 4.73
C ALA A 124 -9.19 -11.88 6.22
N GLU A 125 -10.11 -10.99 6.61
CA GLU A 125 -10.32 -10.64 8.02
C GLU A 125 -10.89 -11.80 8.82
N ARG A 126 -11.95 -12.47 8.33
CA ARG A 126 -12.55 -13.63 9.01
C ARG A 126 -11.52 -14.72 9.23
N VAL A 127 -10.73 -15.00 8.21
CA VAL A 127 -9.67 -16.01 8.29
C VAL A 127 -8.62 -15.62 9.34
N VAL A 128 -8.21 -14.36 9.45
CA VAL A 128 -7.24 -13.91 10.46
C VAL A 128 -7.81 -14.02 11.86
N VAL A 129 -9.09 -13.73 12.06
CA VAL A 129 -9.78 -13.78 13.35
C VAL A 129 -10.00 -15.23 13.80
N ASP A 130 -10.41 -16.13 12.90
CA ASP A 130 -10.72 -17.54 13.21
C ASP A 130 -9.47 -18.34 13.63
N TYR A 131 -8.29 -17.98 13.16
CA TYR A 131 -7.02 -18.63 13.57
C TYR A 131 -6.45 -18.15 14.92
N GLY A 132 -7.16 -17.28 15.65
CA GLY A 132 -7.12 -17.24 17.12
C GLY A 132 -5.87 -16.67 17.79
N ASN A 133 -5.12 -15.75 17.19
CA ASN A 133 -4.15 -14.89 17.88
C ASN A 133 -4.01 -13.56 17.14
N VAL A 134 -4.99 -12.69 17.32
CA VAL A 134 -4.96 -11.34 16.75
C VAL A 134 -4.27 -10.41 17.75
N ALA A 135 -3.03 -9.99 17.45
CA ALA A 135 -2.44 -8.85 18.12
C ALA A 135 -2.95 -7.58 17.43
N THR A 136 -3.64 -6.74 18.18
CA THR A 136 -4.08 -5.44 17.70
C THR A 136 -3.01 -4.42 18.06
N TRP A 137 -2.41 -3.80 17.05
CA TRP A 137 -1.56 -2.65 17.27
C TRP A 137 -2.45 -1.40 17.23
N PRO A 138 -2.68 -0.69 18.34
CA PRO A 138 -3.40 0.56 18.30
C PRO A 138 -2.58 1.53 17.44
N GLY A 139 -3.20 2.04 16.37
CA GLY A 139 -2.64 3.11 15.58
C GLY A 139 -2.18 4.21 16.53
N SER A 140 -0.94 4.67 16.39
CA SER A 140 -0.37 5.65 17.30
C SER A 140 -1.31 6.85 17.41
N GLN A 141 -1.84 7.10 18.59
CA GLN A 141 -2.42 8.40 18.97
C GLN A 141 -1.27 9.44 19.03
N ARG A 142 -0.54 9.60 17.96
CA ARG A 142 0.24 10.81 17.78
C ARG A 142 -0.77 11.88 17.36
N LYS A 143 -1.20 12.69 18.32
CA LYS A 143 -1.68 14.03 18.00
C LYS A 143 -0.69 14.58 16.99
N ALA A 144 -1.19 14.94 15.82
CA ALA A 144 -0.41 15.66 14.82
C ALA A 144 0.10 16.95 15.48
N SER A 145 1.29 16.87 16.08
CA SER A 145 2.09 18.07 16.28
C SER A 145 2.44 18.52 14.87
N SER A 146 2.06 19.72 14.55
CA SER A 146 2.32 20.40 13.27
C SER A 146 3.70 19.97 12.73
N PRO A 147 3.80 19.43 11.52
CA PRO A 147 5.10 19.08 10.97
C PRO A 147 5.90 20.37 10.86
N ALA A 148 7.13 20.33 11.37
CA ALA A 148 8.09 21.38 11.08
C ALA A 148 8.22 21.49 9.54
N PRO A 149 8.33 22.71 8.97
CA PRO A 149 8.45 22.87 7.54
C PRO A 149 9.67 22.07 7.06
N ILE A 150 9.44 21.05 6.26
CA ILE A 150 10.48 20.34 5.54
C ILE A 150 11.07 21.38 4.59
N ALA A 151 12.34 21.72 4.78
CA ALA A 151 13.07 22.59 3.87
C ALA A 151 12.91 22.01 2.45
N ALA A 152 12.37 22.80 1.54
CA ALA A 152 12.24 22.45 0.14
C ALA A 152 13.64 22.19 -0.41
N GLY A 153 14.03 20.91 -0.43
CA GLY A 153 15.18 20.47 -1.19
C GLY A 153 14.83 20.68 -2.67
N ASP A 154 15.67 21.42 -3.34
CA ASP A 154 15.58 21.73 -4.76
C ASP A 154 15.45 20.40 -5.53
N CYS A 155 14.25 20.09 -6.04
CA CYS A 155 14.06 19.00 -6.99
C CYS A 155 14.68 19.46 -8.32
N GLY A 156 15.98 19.18 -8.50
CA GLY A 156 16.70 19.47 -9.73
C GLY A 156 15.93 18.97 -10.96
N LYS A 157 15.88 19.84 -11.96
CA LYS A 157 15.32 19.59 -13.29
C LYS A 157 16.08 18.50 -14.02
#